data_142a76dec56469deaee9e3b187ff8406
#
_entry.id   142a76dec56469deaee9e3b187ff8406
#
_cell.length_a   1.000
_cell.length_b   1.000
_cell.length_c   1.000
_cell.angle_alpha   90.00
_cell.angle_beta   90.00
_cell.angle_gamma   90.00
#
_symmetry.space_group_name_H-M   'P 1'
#
loop_
_entity.id
_entity.type
_entity.pdbx_description
1 polymer ?
#
loop_
_entity_poly.entity_id
_entity_poly.type
_entity_poly.pdbx_seq_one_letter_code
_entity_poly.pdbx_strand_id
1 'polypeptide(L)' 'MGKVRTSAVKDISRQIIKEYGDHLSPDSFEHNKDIVSKIIIVHSKRFRNKIAGYVTHQMKLQKLKEESYED' A
#
# COMPACT_ATOMS: atom_id res chain seq x y z
N MET A 1 -7.57 -8.75 -20.91
CA MET A 1 -7.10 -8.28 -20.54
C MET A 1 -6.82 -8.32 -19.27
N GLY A 2 -7.05 -8.50 -18.46
CA GLY A 2 -6.72 -8.59 -17.15
C GLY A 2 -5.74 -7.60 -16.62
N LYS A 3 -5.55 -6.52 -17.35
CA LYS A 3 -4.63 -5.58 -16.86
C LYS A 3 -5.25 -4.77 -15.78
N VAL A 4 -4.60 -4.63 -14.65
CA VAL A 4 -5.08 -3.81 -13.55
C VAL A 4 -4.67 -2.38 -13.83
N ARG A 5 -5.61 -1.47 -13.81
CA ARG A 5 -5.32 -0.09 -14.09
C ARG A 5 -4.51 0.51 -12.97
N THR A 6 -3.51 1.27 -13.33
CA THR A 6 -2.65 1.92 -12.35
C THR A 6 -3.45 2.87 -11.46
N SER A 7 -4.42 3.56 -12.03
CA SER A 7 -5.20 4.50 -11.25
C SER A 7 -6.03 3.78 -10.18
N ALA A 8 -6.54 2.59 -10.49
CA ALA A 8 -7.29 1.84 -9.50
C ALA A 8 -6.40 1.43 -8.34
N VAL A 9 -5.18 1.00 -8.64
CA VAL A 9 -4.23 0.62 -7.60
C VAL A 9 -3.92 1.83 -6.73
N LYS A 10 -3.71 2.98 -7.35
CA LYS A 10 -3.40 4.18 -6.60
C LYS A 10 -4.54 4.60 -5.68
N ASP A 11 -5.74 4.60 -6.21
CA ASP A 11 -6.90 5.04 -5.44
C ASP A 11 -7.15 4.15 -4.23
N ILE A 12 -7.11 2.85 -4.43
CA ILE A 12 -7.35 1.91 -3.36
C ILE A 12 -6.23 1.98 -2.34
N SER A 13 -4.99 2.10 -2.81
CA SER A 13 -3.85 2.18 -1.90
C SER A 13 -3.92 3.42 -1.03
N ARG A 14 -4.29 4.55 -1.61
CA ARG A 14 -4.40 5.79 -0.84
C ARG A 14 -5.47 5.67 0.22
N GLN A 15 -6.58 5.03 -0.11
CA GLN A 15 -7.64 4.84 0.84
C GLN A 15 -7.18 3.96 1.98
N ILE A 16 -6.44 2.89 1.68
CA ILE A 16 -5.93 2.00 2.70
C ILE A 16 -4.95 2.72 3.61
N ILE A 17 -4.06 3.52 3.04
CA ILE A 17 -3.11 4.27 3.84
C ILE A 17 -3.84 5.26 4.74
N LYS A 18 -4.88 5.88 4.22
CA LYS A 18 -5.62 6.85 5.00
C LYS A 18 -6.33 6.21 6.18
N GLU A 19 -6.92 5.04 5.97
CA GLU A 19 -7.69 4.40 7.01
C GLU A 19 -6.89 3.47 7.90
N TYR A 20 -5.89 2.82 7.36
CA TYR A 20 -5.13 1.82 8.10
C TYR A 20 -3.64 2.13 8.19
N GLY A 21 -3.27 3.36 7.95
CA GLY A 21 -1.86 3.73 7.95
C GLY A 21 -1.15 3.42 9.24
N ASP A 22 -1.88 3.48 10.37
CA ASP A 22 -1.27 3.21 11.65
C ASP A 22 -0.91 1.75 11.82
N HIS A 23 -1.52 0.88 11.04
CA HIS A 23 -1.26 -0.55 11.12
C HIS A 23 -0.26 -1.01 10.07
N LEU A 24 0.13 -0.13 9.16
CA LEU A 24 1.04 -0.49 8.09
C LEU A 24 2.47 -0.09 8.43
N SER A 25 3.41 -0.74 7.80
CA SER A 25 4.81 -0.47 8.07
C SER A 25 5.55 -0.17 6.78
N PRO A 26 6.37 0.86 6.73
CA PRO A 26 7.14 1.15 5.52
C PRO A 26 8.27 0.15 5.30
N ASP A 27 8.63 -0.60 6.34
CA ASP A 27 9.76 -1.51 6.24
C ASP A 27 9.37 -2.97 6.10
N SER A 28 8.12 -3.32 6.21
CA SER A 28 7.72 -4.71 6.15
C SER A 28 6.63 -4.92 5.13
N PHE A 29 7.02 -5.36 3.95
CA PHE A 29 6.08 -5.64 2.87
C PHE A 29 5.16 -6.80 3.25
N GLU A 30 5.71 -7.80 3.93
CA GLU A 30 4.92 -8.97 4.30
C GLU A 30 3.81 -8.61 5.28
N HIS A 31 4.11 -7.75 6.21
CA HIS A 31 3.11 -7.30 7.16
C HIS A 31 1.99 -6.54 6.43
N ASN A 32 2.37 -5.66 5.51
CA ASN A 32 1.39 -4.88 4.76
C ASN A 32 0.57 -5.79 3.85
N LYS A 33 1.20 -6.79 3.26
CA LYS A 33 0.53 -7.72 2.39
C LYS A 33 -0.55 -8.48 3.15
N ASP A 34 -0.28 -8.86 4.38
CA ASP A 34 -1.22 -9.56 5.20
C ASP A 34 -2.43 -8.68 5.52
N ILE A 35 -2.19 -7.43 5.85
CA ILE A 35 -3.25 -6.49 6.16
C ILE A 35 -4.11 -6.23 4.92
N VAL A 36 -3.47 -6.01 3.78
CA VAL A 36 -4.19 -5.76 2.54
C VAL A 36 -5.04 -6.97 2.17
N SER A 37 -4.53 -8.17 2.41
CA SER A 37 -5.27 -9.39 2.10
C SER A 37 -6.54 -9.49 2.93
N LYS A 38 -6.51 -8.99 4.14
CA LYS A 38 -7.68 -9.04 5.00
C LYS A 38 -8.70 -7.98 4.63
N ILE A 39 -8.24 -6.86 4.09
CA ILE A 39 -9.14 -5.79 3.70
C ILE A 39 -9.74 -6.05 2.33
N ILE A 40 -8.94 -6.49 1.38
CA ILE A 40 -9.42 -6.67 0.02
C ILE A 40 -9.45 -8.15 -0.31
N ILE A 41 -10.50 -8.82 0.07
CA ILE A 41 -10.61 -10.25 -0.17
C ILE A 41 -11.31 -10.57 -1.48
N VAL A 42 -11.93 -9.59 -2.09
CA VAL A 42 -12.66 -9.84 -3.32
C VAL A 42 -11.75 -9.92 -4.53
N HIS A 43 -10.63 -9.23 -4.51
CA HIS A 43 -9.75 -9.16 -5.66
C HIS A 43 -8.75 -10.31 -5.68
N SER A 44 -8.13 -10.52 -6.83
CA SER A 44 -7.17 -11.61 -6.98
C SER A 44 -5.93 -11.38 -6.13
N LYS A 45 -5.21 -12.46 -5.91
CA LYS A 45 -3.99 -12.37 -5.13
C LYS A 45 -2.99 -11.44 -5.80
N ARG A 46 -2.93 -11.45 -7.12
CA ARG A 46 -2.01 -10.58 -7.86
C ARG A 46 -2.34 -9.12 -7.63
N PHE A 47 -3.63 -8.79 -7.63
CA PHE A 47 -4.06 -7.42 -7.41
C PHE A 47 -3.73 -6.98 -5.99
N ARG A 48 -3.98 -7.85 -5.01
CA ARG A 48 -3.69 -7.53 -3.62
C ARG A 48 -2.19 -7.32 -3.40
N ASN A 49 -1.37 -8.12 -4.09
CA ASN A 49 0.07 -7.97 -3.98
C ASN A 49 0.53 -6.64 -4.56
N LYS A 50 -0.07 -6.22 -5.66
CA LYS A 50 0.26 -4.93 -6.25
C LYS A 50 -0.08 -3.78 -5.32
N ILE A 51 -1.23 -3.87 -4.67
CA ILE A 51 -1.63 -2.84 -3.72
C ILE A 51 -0.70 -2.82 -2.53
N ALA A 52 -0.32 -3.99 -2.02
CA ALA A 52 0.59 -4.05 -0.88
C ALA A 52 1.94 -3.44 -1.24
N GLY A 53 2.42 -3.71 -2.45
CA GLY A 53 3.68 -3.12 -2.90
C GLY A 53 3.60 -1.62 -3.02
N TYR A 54 2.50 -1.13 -3.57
CA TYR A 54 2.31 0.30 -3.73
C TYR A 54 2.19 0.99 -2.37
N VAL A 55 1.44 0.39 -1.46
CA VAL A 55 1.26 0.94 -0.12
C VAL A 55 2.61 1.04 0.59
N THR A 56 3.40 -0.04 0.53
CA THR A 56 4.70 -0.05 1.18
C THR A 56 5.61 1.01 0.58
N HIS A 57 5.59 1.15 -0.74
CA HIS A 57 6.42 2.13 -1.42
C HIS A 57 6.02 3.54 -1.02
N GLN A 58 4.72 3.82 -0.97
CA GLN A 58 4.23 5.14 -0.61
C GLN A 58 4.59 5.49 0.83
N MET A 59 4.50 4.53 1.73
CA MET A 59 4.86 4.77 3.11
C MET A 59 6.35 5.03 3.25
N LYS A 60 7.17 4.36 2.44
CA LYS A 60 8.58 4.61 2.45
C LYS A 60 8.88 6.02 1.95
N LEU A 61 8.22 6.46 0.91
CA LEU A 61 8.43 7.80 0.38
C LEU A 61 8.02 8.86 1.40
N GLN A 62 6.94 8.61 2.11
CA GLN A 62 6.51 9.53 3.12
C GLN A 62 7.52 9.63 4.24
N LYS A 63 8.07 8.51 4.65
CA LYS A 63 9.07 8.50 5.71
C LYS A 63 10.31 9.27 5.27
N LEU A 64 10.75 9.08 4.04
CA LEU A 64 11.91 9.79 3.53
C LEU A 64 11.65 11.29 3.46
N LYS A 65 10.43 11.70 3.08
CA LYS A 65 10.11 13.09 3.03
C LYS A 65 10.14 13.69 4.41
N GLU A 66 9.60 13.01 5.38
CA GLU A 66 9.58 13.52 6.73
C GLU A 66 11.00 13.67 7.27
N GLU A 67 11.85 12.71 6.97
CA GLU A 67 13.22 12.80 7.41
C GLU A 67 13.96 13.93 6.73
N SER A 68 13.63 14.19 5.46
CA SER A 68 14.25 15.28 4.76
C SER A 68 13.85 16.61 5.35
N TYR A 69 12.63 16.71 5.80
CA TYR A 69 12.20 17.94 6.35
C TYR A 69 12.77 18.22 7.68
N GLU A 70 13.28 17.26 8.34
CA GLU A 70 13.79 17.48 9.57
C GLU A 70 15.01 18.12 9.62
N ASP A 71 15.69 18.53 8.91
CA ASP A 71 16.89 19.14 8.99
C ASP A 71 16.95 20.12 9.91
#